data_3f0e58e38f1eac71ed30966d0c66c283
#
_entry.id   3f0e58e38f1eac71ed30966d0c66c283
#
_cell.length_a   1.000
_cell.length_b   1.000
_cell.length_c   1.000
_cell.angle_alpha   90.00
_cell.angle_beta   90.00
_cell.angle_gamma   90.00
#
_symmetry.space_group_name_H-M   'P 1'
#
loop_
_entity.id
_entity.type
_entity.pdbx_description
1 polymer ?
#
loop_
_entity_poly.entity_id
_entity_poly.type
_entity_poly.pdbx_seq_one_letter_code
_entity_poly.pdbx_strand_id
1 'polypeptide(L)'
;MVAKFKTSLVEGPAAIEKRQQRRAIAVARAERAVQREEARQRQERELAKQAEIAAQAAADASRAAADEAAREAAEQAERNALLEAEQKATRDARYAARKAAKKKRRRGY
;
A
#
# COMPACT_ATOMS: atom_id res chain seq x y z
N MET A 1 8.81 -0.30 -78.10
CA MET A 1 7.83 -0.04 -77.02
C MET A 1 7.66 -1.25 -76.08
N VAL A 2 7.44 -2.43 -76.61
CA VAL A 2 7.28 -3.63 -75.80
C VAL A 2 8.55 -4.00 -75.03
N ALA A 3 9.73 -3.82 -75.61
CA ALA A 3 11.01 -4.08 -74.92
C ALA A 3 11.29 -3.14 -73.73
N LYS A 4 10.93 -1.89 -73.84
CA LYS A 4 11.00 -0.90 -72.73
C LYS A 4 10.05 -1.25 -71.59
N PHE A 5 8.88 -1.75 -71.91
CA PHE A 5 7.89 -2.16 -70.94
C PHE A 5 8.33 -3.42 -70.19
N LYS A 6 8.90 -4.40 -70.90
CA LYS A 6 9.48 -5.60 -70.27
C LYS A 6 10.64 -5.25 -69.35
N THR A 7 11.52 -4.34 -69.77
CA THR A 7 12.66 -3.92 -68.92
C THR A 7 12.25 -3.19 -67.68
N SER A 8 11.13 -2.47 -67.70
CA SER A 8 10.60 -1.81 -66.50
C SER A 8 9.89 -2.75 -65.57
N LEU A 9 9.44 -3.91 -66.07
CA LEU A 9 8.79 -4.94 -65.25
C LEU A 9 9.80 -5.91 -64.62
N VAL A 10 11.00 -6.04 -65.22
CA VAL A 10 12.08 -6.90 -64.66
C VAL A 10 12.98 -6.03 -63.79
N GLU A 11 12.96 -6.33 -62.54
CA GLU A 11 13.79 -5.60 -61.56
C GLU A 11 15.25 -6.03 -61.70
N GLY A 12 16.14 -5.06 -61.77
CA GLY A 12 17.58 -5.28 -61.76
C GLY A 12 18.06 -5.69 -60.35
N PRO A 13 19.29 -6.24 -60.27
CA PRO A 13 19.87 -6.67 -58.99
C PRO A 13 19.92 -5.54 -57.96
N ALA A 14 20.15 -4.32 -58.38
CA ALA A 14 20.18 -3.16 -57.48
C ALA A 14 18.80 -2.85 -56.86
N ALA A 15 17.71 -3.03 -57.63
CA ALA A 15 16.36 -2.83 -57.16
C ALA A 15 15.96 -3.97 -56.16
N ILE A 16 16.38 -5.18 -56.41
CA ILE A 16 16.17 -6.31 -55.51
C ILE A 16 16.91 -6.11 -54.19
N GLU A 17 18.17 -5.67 -54.26
CA GLU A 17 18.98 -5.34 -53.07
C GLU A 17 18.32 -4.22 -52.22
N LYS A 18 17.86 -3.16 -52.85
CA LYS A 18 17.17 -2.08 -52.16
C LYS A 18 15.90 -2.56 -51.45
N ARG A 19 15.13 -3.42 -52.08
CA ARG A 19 13.97 -4.04 -51.47
C ARG A 19 14.33 -4.88 -50.26
N GLN A 20 15.36 -5.71 -50.39
CA GLN A 20 15.85 -6.55 -49.30
C GLN A 20 16.33 -5.70 -48.14
N GLN A 21 17.04 -4.62 -48.42
CA GLN A 21 17.48 -3.66 -47.40
C GLN A 21 16.29 -2.98 -46.68
N ARG A 22 15.28 -2.54 -47.45
CA ARG A 22 14.06 -1.98 -46.90
C ARG A 22 13.31 -2.97 -46.03
N ARG A 23 13.21 -4.21 -46.45
CA ARG A 23 12.58 -5.27 -45.63
C ARG A 23 13.37 -5.54 -44.37
N ALA A 24 14.70 -5.60 -44.46
CA ALA A 24 15.55 -5.78 -43.28
C ALA A 24 15.40 -4.65 -42.30
N ILE A 25 15.34 -3.42 -42.79
CA ILE A 25 15.10 -2.22 -41.94
C ILE A 25 13.73 -2.28 -41.29
N ALA A 26 12.70 -2.65 -42.06
CA ALA A 26 11.33 -2.75 -41.54
C ALA A 26 11.22 -3.84 -40.46
N VAL A 27 11.84 -5.01 -40.69
CA VAL A 27 11.89 -6.11 -39.72
C VAL A 27 12.63 -5.65 -38.45
N ALA A 28 13.78 -5.01 -38.61
CA ALA A 28 14.55 -4.50 -37.46
C ALA A 28 13.76 -3.45 -36.65
N ARG A 29 13.03 -2.59 -37.33
CA ARG A 29 12.14 -1.60 -36.65
C ARG A 29 11.01 -2.27 -35.90
N ALA A 30 10.38 -3.30 -36.53
CA ALA A 30 9.31 -4.05 -35.91
C ALA A 30 9.80 -4.79 -34.66
N GLU A 31 10.97 -5.43 -34.76
CA GLU A 31 11.60 -6.12 -33.62
C GLU A 31 11.91 -5.14 -32.47
N ARG A 32 12.47 -3.97 -32.79
CA ARG A 32 12.76 -2.95 -31.78
C ARG A 32 11.50 -2.41 -31.14
N ALA A 33 10.43 -2.25 -31.92
CA ALA A 33 9.13 -1.83 -31.40
C ALA A 33 8.56 -2.86 -30.43
N VAL A 34 8.64 -4.14 -30.78
CA VAL A 34 8.20 -5.25 -29.90
C VAL A 34 9.03 -5.28 -28.63
N GLN A 35 10.35 -5.15 -28.73
CA GLN A 35 11.23 -5.14 -27.56
C GLN A 35 10.94 -3.97 -26.63
N ARG A 36 10.67 -2.78 -27.19
CA ARG A 36 10.30 -1.59 -26.41
C ARG A 36 8.97 -1.80 -25.71
N GLU A 37 8.01 -2.39 -26.40
CA GLU A 37 6.69 -2.68 -25.82
C GLU A 37 6.80 -3.71 -24.69
N GLU A 38 7.57 -4.76 -24.87
CA GLU A 38 7.83 -5.77 -23.85
C GLU A 38 8.54 -5.16 -22.62
N ALA A 39 9.54 -4.31 -22.88
CA ALA A 39 10.26 -3.60 -21.82
C ALA A 39 9.32 -2.67 -21.03
N ARG A 40 8.44 -1.96 -21.74
CA ARG A 40 7.43 -1.10 -21.13
C ARG A 40 6.47 -1.89 -20.26
N GLN A 41 5.98 -3.02 -20.78
CA GLN A 41 5.08 -3.90 -20.02
C GLN A 41 5.76 -4.49 -18.79
N ARG A 42 7.03 -4.88 -18.89
CA ARG A 42 7.81 -5.36 -17.75
C ARG A 42 7.97 -4.27 -16.68
N GLN A 43 8.27 -3.05 -17.12
CA GLN A 43 8.37 -1.90 -16.22
C GLN A 43 7.04 -1.62 -15.51
N GLU A 44 5.94 -1.62 -16.26
CA GLU A 44 4.61 -1.41 -15.70
C GLU A 44 4.24 -2.48 -14.67
N ARG A 45 4.54 -3.75 -14.95
CA ARG A 45 4.32 -4.85 -14.00
C ARG A 45 5.17 -4.71 -12.75
N GLU A 46 6.43 -4.31 -12.92
CA GLU A 46 7.34 -4.10 -11.80
C GLU A 46 6.87 -2.95 -10.92
N LEU A 47 6.49 -1.84 -11.52
CA LEU A 47 5.92 -0.69 -10.79
C LEU A 47 4.62 -1.05 -10.08
N ALA A 48 3.77 -1.85 -10.74
CA ALA A 48 2.52 -2.32 -10.14
C ALA A 48 2.79 -3.21 -8.92
N LYS A 49 3.77 -4.12 -9.03
CA LYS A 49 4.19 -4.96 -7.89
C LYS A 49 4.73 -4.14 -6.73
N GLN A 50 5.59 -3.17 -7.03
CA GLN A 50 6.15 -2.29 -6.01
C GLN A 50 5.06 -1.45 -5.33
N ALA A 51 4.12 -0.93 -6.12
CA ALA A 51 2.97 -0.19 -5.59
C ALA A 51 2.09 -1.07 -4.70
N GLU A 52 1.87 -2.32 -5.09
CA GLU A 52 1.10 -3.29 -4.31
C GLU A 52 1.79 -3.63 -2.99
N ILE A 53 3.11 -3.88 -3.03
CA ILE A 53 3.92 -4.14 -1.84
C ILE A 53 3.90 -2.93 -0.90
N ALA A 54 4.06 -1.72 -1.45
CA ALA A 54 4.03 -0.49 -0.67
C ALA A 54 2.65 -0.25 -0.03
N ALA A 55 1.58 -0.50 -0.78
CA ALA A 55 0.20 -0.39 -0.27
C ALA A 55 -0.06 -1.40 0.85
N GLN A 56 0.41 -2.64 0.69
CA GLN A 56 0.28 -3.67 1.72
C GLN A 56 1.07 -3.30 2.98
N ALA A 57 2.30 -2.83 2.80
CA ALA A 57 3.13 -2.37 3.93
C ALA A 57 2.49 -1.19 4.67
N ALA A 58 1.91 -0.24 3.94
CA ALA A 58 1.19 0.88 4.54
C ALA A 58 -0.06 0.43 5.29
N ALA A 59 -0.82 -0.52 4.73
CA ALA A 59 -1.99 -1.10 5.39
C ALA A 59 -1.60 -1.85 6.67
N ASP A 60 -0.53 -2.62 6.62
CA ASP A 60 -0.02 -3.36 7.78
C ASP A 60 0.47 -2.41 8.88
N ALA A 61 1.20 -1.35 8.50
CA ALA A 61 1.66 -0.31 9.43
C ALA A 61 0.48 0.42 10.09
N SER A 62 -0.54 0.77 9.31
CA SER A 62 -1.76 1.40 9.80
C SER A 62 -2.50 0.50 10.78
N ARG A 63 -2.61 -0.78 10.48
CA ARG A 63 -3.24 -1.77 11.35
C ARG A 63 -2.46 -1.95 12.65
N ALA A 64 -1.14 -2.05 12.57
CA ALA A 64 -0.28 -2.16 13.75
C ALA A 64 -0.40 -0.93 14.65
N ALA A 65 -0.43 0.27 14.06
CA ALA A 65 -0.62 1.52 14.81
C ALA A 65 -2.00 1.57 15.48
N ALA A 66 -3.05 1.13 14.79
CA ALA A 66 -4.40 1.06 15.34
C ALA A 66 -4.49 0.05 16.50
N ASP A 67 -3.85 -1.12 16.36
CA ASP A 67 -3.80 -2.13 17.41
C ASP A 67 -3.04 -1.64 18.65
N GLU A 68 -1.94 -0.93 18.43
CA GLU A 68 -1.17 -0.33 19.52
C GLU A 68 -1.96 0.76 20.24
N ALA A 69 -2.63 1.63 19.50
CA ALA A 69 -3.49 2.67 20.06
C ALA A 69 -4.65 2.04 20.86
N ALA A 70 -5.24 0.97 20.36
CA ALA A 70 -6.31 0.26 21.07
C ALA A 70 -5.80 -0.38 22.37
N ARG A 71 -4.60 -0.94 22.37
CA ARG A 71 -3.97 -1.50 23.59
C ARG A 71 -3.69 -0.41 24.62
N GLU A 72 -3.12 0.71 24.18
CA GLU A 72 -2.84 1.86 25.07
C GLU A 72 -4.12 2.42 25.67
N ALA A 73 -5.18 2.54 24.85
CA ALA A 73 -6.49 3.00 25.32
C ALA A 73 -7.10 2.03 26.35
N ALA A 74 -6.97 0.72 26.12
CA ALA A 74 -7.45 -0.29 27.04
C ALA A 74 -6.68 -0.24 28.37
N GLU A 75 -5.36 -0.13 28.31
CA GLU A 75 -4.51 0.00 29.51
C GLU A 75 -4.85 1.27 30.30
N GLN A 76 -5.07 2.38 29.60
CA GLN A 76 -5.45 3.63 30.23
C GLN A 76 -6.83 3.54 30.89
N ALA A 77 -7.77 2.88 30.22
CA ALA A 77 -9.11 2.63 30.78
C ALA A 77 -9.04 1.75 32.05
N GLU A 78 -8.19 0.72 32.05
CA GLU A 78 -7.96 -0.10 33.25
C GLU A 78 -7.39 0.72 34.40
N ARG A 79 -6.37 1.54 34.14
CA ARG A 79 -5.78 2.41 35.15
C ARG A 79 -6.80 3.39 35.71
N ASN A 80 -7.61 3.99 34.84
CA ASN A 80 -8.66 4.91 35.24
C ASN A 80 -9.71 4.20 36.10
N ALA A 81 -10.10 2.97 35.73
CA ALA A 81 -11.05 2.18 36.50
C ALA A 81 -10.52 1.86 37.90
N LEU A 82 -9.22 1.48 37.99
CA LEU A 82 -8.57 1.22 39.28
C LEU A 82 -8.52 2.49 40.14
N LEU A 83 -8.16 3.63 39.58
CA LEU A 83 -8.14 4.91 40.29
C LEU A 83 -9.52 5.28 40.79
N GLU A 84 -10.55 5.13 39.95
CA GLU A 84 -11.95 5.38 40.35
C GLU A 84 -12.39 4.45 41.48
N ALA A 85 -12.04 3.18 41.42
CA ALA A 85 -12.33 2.20 42.46
C ALA A 85 -11.65 2.56 43.79
N GLU A 86 -10.37 2.97 43.74
CA GLU A 86 -9.63 3.42 44.93
C GLU A 86 -10.24 4.70 45.53
N GLN A 87 -10.59 5.64 44.70
CA GLN A 87 -11.23 6.88 45.15
C GLN A 87 -12.58 6.61 45.77
N LYS A 88 -13.36 5.71 45.18
CA LYS A 88 -14.64 5.29 45.70
C LYS A 88 -14.48 4.59 47.06
N ALA A 89 -13.53 3.65 47.15
CA ALA A 89 -13.23 2.95 48.39
C ALA A 89 -12.80 3.93 49.51
N THR A 90 -11.98 4.93 49.18
CA THR A 90 -11.56 5.97 50.12
C THR A 90 -12.73 6.79 50.59
N ARG A 91 -13.62 7.22 49.67
CA ARG A 91 -14.82 7.98 50.01
C ARG A 91 -15.76 7.18 50.91
N ASP A 92 -15.99 5.92 50.58
CA ASP A 92 -16.84 5.01 51.34
C ASP A 92 -16.28 4.78 52.74
N ALA A 93 -14.95 4.59 52.86
CA ALA A 93 -14.27 4.46 54.14
C ALA A 93 -14.41 5.72 55.01
N ARG A 94 -14.24 6.89 54.41
CA ARG A 94 -14.42 8.18 55.12
C ARG A 94 -15.87 8.37 55.59
N TYR A 95 -16.82 8.01 54.73
CA TYR A 95 -18.24 8.08 55.07
C TYR A 95 -18.57 7.15 56.22
N ALA A 96 -18.11 5.88 56.16
CA ALA A 96 -18.32 4.91 57.23
C ALA A 96 -17.70 5.35 58.55
N ALA A 97 -16.48 5.92 58.51
CA ALA A 97 -15.83 6.46 59.72
C ALA A 97 -16.61 7.63 60.31
N ARG A 98 -17.11 8.54 59.49
CA ARG A 98 -17.95 9.67 59.97
C ARG A 98 -19.27 9.16 60.59
N LYS A 99 -19.89 8.18 59.95
CA LYS A 99 -21.12 7.58 60.42
C LYS A 99 -20.92 6.88 61.76
N ALA A 100 -19.83 6.16 61.94
CA ALA A 100 -19.47 5.52 63.19
C ALA A 100 -19.19 6.52 64.33
N ALA A 101 -18.48 7.60 64.01
CA ALA A 101 -18.22 8.66 64.95
C ALA A 101 -19.51 9.38 65.38
N LYS A 102 -20.44 9.60 64.45
CA LYS A 102 -21.77 10.15 64.76
C LYS A 102 -22.58 9.23 65.67
N LYS A 103 -22.55 7.94 65.46
CA LYS A 103 -23.20 6.94 66.34
C LYS A 103 -22.64 7.00 67.76
N LYS A 104 -21.32 7.07 67.90
CA LYS A 104 -20.66 7.21 69.20
C LYS A 104 -21.10 8.50 69.93
N ARG A 105 -21.15 9.59 69.22
CA ARG A 105 -21.63 10.87 69.83
C ARG A 105 -23.09 10.82 70.25
N ARG A 106 -23.96 10.16 69.46
CA ARG A 106 -25.38 10.02 69.77
C ARG A 106 -25.64 9.18 71.01
N ARG A 107 -24.75 8.24 71.35
CA ARG A 107 -24.86 7.40 72.54
C ARG A 107 -24.44 8.13 73.84
N GLY A 108 -24.06 9.40 73.75
CA GLY A 108 -23.82 10.24 74.91
C GLY A 108 -22.50 10.02 75.62
N TYR A 109 -21.58 9.47 74.88
CA TYR A 109 -20.26 9.15 75.42
C TYR A 109 -19.23 10.17 74.93
#